data_82204ea309eeb7a8472859c44d6869ca
#
_entry.id   82204ea309eeb7a8472859c44d6869ca
#
_cell.length_a   1.000
_cell.length_b   1.000
_cell.length_c   1.000
_cell.angle_alpha   90.00
_cell.angle_beta   90.00
_cell.angle_gamma   90.00
#
_symmetry.space_group_name_H-M   'P 1'
#
loop_
_entity.id
_entity.type
_entity.pdbx_description
1 polymer ?
#
loop_
_entity_poly.entity_id
_entity_poly.type
_entity_poly.pdbx_seq_one_letter_code
_entity_poly.pdbx_strand_id
1 'polypeptide(L)'
;YWVEVNGQTILFRLENHEGPRMHTIELTCREQCFAPEIPFLSYIHVKGITCAHAAMGAPVPQRGALSCMRGHHWIIENCTIDWSNAVGIDIGNECWHHDILPDQQIGYTIIRGCHIKDVGVCGIAGLFAEHVLIEDNLIEGTGWQKMELSWEAAGIKLHNSVGSLFRRNIFKRTYRADHLWLDCGNENN
;
A
#
# COMPACT_ATOMS: atom_id res chain seq x y z
N TYR A 1 -6.21 -0.94 23.51
CA TYR A 1 -6.30 -2.41 23.48
C TYR A 1 -4.94 -3.05 23.76
N TRP A 2 -4.93 -4.28 24.14
CA TRP A 2 -3.77 -5.12 24.38
C TRP A 2 -3.98 -6.51 23.75
N VAL A 3 -2.99 -7.03 23.07
CA VAL A 3 -3.01 -8.39 22.53
C VAL A 3 -2.07 -9.23 23.37
N GLU A 4 -2.56 -10.37 23.89
CA GLU A 4 -1.70 -11.29 24.64
C GLU A 4 -0.63 -11.93 23.74
N VAL A 5 0.45 -12.38 24.35
CA VAL A 5 1.64 -12.93 23.66
C VAL A 5 1.28 -14.10 22.73
N ASN A 6 0.23 -14.85 23.05
CA ASN A 6 -0.25 -15.95 22.21
C ASN A 6 -1.05 -15.51 20.98
N GLY A 7 -1.35 -14.20 20.85
CA GLY A 7 -2.13 -13.63 19.75
C GLY A 7 -3.59 -14.05 19.68
N GLN A 8 -4.09 -14.81 20.67
CA GLN A 8 -5.45 -15.35 20.66
C GLN A 8 -6.44 -14.54 21.50
N THR A 9 -5.95 -13.68 22.34
CA THR A 9 -6.77 -12.87 23.23
C THR A 9 -6.48 -11.39 23.02
N ILE A 10 -7.52 -10.62 22.79
CA ILE A 10 -7.47 -9.18 22.69
C ILE A 10 -8.25 -8.59 23.86
N LEU A 11 -7.55 -7.81 24.67
CA LEU A 11 -8.13 -7.03 25.76
C LEU A 11 -8.32 -5.60 25.30
N PHE A 12 -9.52 -5.08 25.40
CA PHE A 12 -9.79 -3.69 25.04
C PHE A 12 -10.73 -3.05 26.05
N ARG A 13 -10.67 -1.74 26.13
CA ARG A 13 -11.54 -0.92 26.96
C ARG A 13 -12.24 0.09 26.05
N LEU A 14 -13.55 0.06 26.09
CA LEU A 14 -14.38 1.05 25.41
C LEU A 14 -14.48 2.32 26.24
N GLU A 15 -14.75 3.44 25.58
CA GLU A 15 -15.09 4.68 26.23
C GLU A 15 -16.31 4.46 27.15
N ASN A 16 -16.39 5.24 28.22
CA ASN A 16 -17.46 5.18 29.21
C ASN A 16 -17.68 3.82 29.87
N HIS A 17 -16.70 2.88 29.79
CA HIS A 17 -16.81 1.54 30.37
C HIS A 17 -18.02 0.72 29.88
N GLU A 18 -18.48 0.98 28.69
CA GLU A 18 -19.57 0.23 28.09
C GLU A 18 -19.20 -1.22 27.80
N GLY A 19 -20.18 -2.11 27.86
CA GLY A 19 -19.96 -3.51 27.55
C GLY A 19 -19.82 -3.76 26.05
N PRO A 20 -18.95 -4.69 25.60
CA PRO A 20 -18.71 -4.96 24.18
C PRO A 20 -19.95 -5.43 23.42
N ARG A 21 -20.96 -5.98 24.13
CA ARG A 21 -22.19 -6.44 23.49
C ARG A 21 -23.08 -5.32 22.91
N MET A 22 -22.80 -4.09 23.29
CA MET A 22 -23.54 -2.90 22.82
C MET A 22 -22.93 -2.30 21.57
N HIS A 23 -21.82 -2.85 21.07
CA HIS A 23 -21.04 -2.31 19.96
C HIS A 23 -20.74 -3.38 18.92
N THR A 24 -20.65 -2.96 17.67
CA THR A 24 -20.01 -3.76 16.62
C THR A 24 -18.50 -3.58 16.74
N ILE A 25 -17.79 -4.69 16.92
CA ILE A 25 -16.33 -4.70 17.05
C ILE A 25 -15.78 -5.46 15.85
N GLU A 26 -14.95 -4.78 15.07
CA GLU A 26 -14.25 -5.36 13.93
C GLU A 26 -12.77 -5.51 14.25
N LEU A 27 -12.23 -6.68 13.95
CA LEU A 27 -10.82 -6.98 14.13
C LEU A 27 -10.17 -7.20 12.78
N THR A 28 -9.13 -6.43 12.50
CA THR A 28 -8.32 -6.61 11.30
C THR A 28 -7.41 -7.82 11.49
N CYS A 29 -7.58 -8.84 10.65
CA CYS A 29 -6.83 -10.09 10.75
C CYS A 29 -6.26 -10.61 9.42
N ARG A 30 -6.60 -9.99 8.30
CA ARG A 30 -6.06 -10.34 6.98
C ARG A 30 -5.03 -9.32 6.54
N GLU A 31 -3.88 -9.79 6.09
CA GLU A 31 -2.79 -8.91 5.66
C GLU A 31 -3.18 -8.08 4.43
N GLN A 32 -3.91 -8.66 3.49
CA GLN A 32 -4.28 -8.04 2.22
C GLN A 32 -5.76 -8.25 1.92
N CYS A 33 -6.37 -7.35 1.18
CA CYS A 33 -7.76 -7.43 0.72
C CYS A 33 -7.86 -8.07 -0.65
N PHE A 34 -6.93 -7.71 -1.54
CA PHE A 34 -6.89 -8.18 -2.92
C PHE A 34 -5.45 -8.38 -3.35
N ALA A 35 -5.06 -9.62 -3.57
CA ALA A 35 -3.72 -9.99 -4.03
C ALA A 35 -3.78 -11.28 -4.85
N PRO A 36 -2.89 -11.46 -5.83
CA PRO A 36 -2.75 -12.75 -6.52
C PRO A 36 -2.23 -13.82 -5.56
N GLU A 37 -2.58 -15.08 -5.78
CA GLU A 37 -2.01 -16.22 -5.04
C GLU A 37 -0.60 -16.57 -5.53
N ILE A 38 -0.29 -16.25 -6.79
CA ILE A 38 1.02 -16.47 -7.38
C ILE A 38 1.58 -15.16 -7.93
N PRO A 39 2.90 -14.94 -7.83
CA PRO A 39 3.52 -13.72 -8.35
C PRO A 39 3.48 -13.66 -9.89
N PHE A 40 3.77 -12.47 -10.43
CA PHE A 40 3.90 -12.19 -11.87
C PHE A 40 2.62 -12.35 -12.70
N LEU A 41 1.44 -12.43 -12.07
CA LEU A 41 0.17 -12.33 -12.81
C LEU A 41 0.02 -10.93 -13.41
N SER A 42 -0.37 -10.86 -14.67
CA SER A 42 -0.34 -9.63 -15.44
C SER A 42 -1.62 -9.42 -16.25
N TYR A 43 -1.79 -8.19 -16.78
CA TYR A 43 -2.96 -7.80 -17.56
C TYR A 43 -4.27 -7.87 -16.77
N ILE A 44 -4.22 -7.48 -15.50
CA ILE A 44 -5.39 -7.44 -14.60
C ILE A 44 -5.95 -6.02 -14.55
N HIS A 45 -7.25 -5.88 -14.68
CA HIS A 45 -7.95 -4.61 -14.50
C HIS A 45 -8.83 -4.67 -13.25
N VAL A 46 -8.46 -3.88 -12.24
CA VAL A 46 -9.22 -3.73 -11.00
C VAL A 46 -9.91 -2.37 -11.03
N LYS A 47 -11.21 -2.34 -10.92
CA LYS A 47 -11.98 -1.12 -11.03
C LYS A 47 -13.09 -1.00 -10.00
N GLY A 48 -13.18 0.15 -9.35
CA GLY A 48 -14.33 0.55 -8.55
C GLY A 48 -14.54 -0.27 -7.27
N ILE A 49 -13.49 -0.94 -6.76
CA ILE A 49 -13.58 -1.68 -5.50
C ILE A 49 -13.06 -0.84 -4.32
N THR A 50 -13.50 -1.22 -3.12
CA THR A 50 -12.96 -0.71 -1.88
C THR A 50 -12.20 -1.82 -1.15
N CYS A 51 -10.93 -1.57 -0.85
CA CYS A 51 -10.08 -2.39 0.01
C CYS A 51 -9.89 -1.65 1.33
N ALA A 52 -10.33 -2.24 2.43
CA ALA A 52 -10.25 -1.59 3.74
C ALA A 52 -9.79 -2.54 4.83
N HIS A 53 -9.15 -1.97 5.88
CA HIS A 53 -8.74 -2.70 7.07
C HIS A 53 -7.77 -3.85 6.82
N ALA A 54 -6.74 -3.63 6.00
CA ALA A 54 -5.67 -4.60 5.82
C ALA A 54 -4.69 -4.59 7.00
N ALA A 55 -4.29 -5.78 7.46
CA ALA A 55 -3.53 -5.97 8.71
C ALA A 55 -2.01 -6.00 8.54
N MET A 56 -1.48 -5.83 7.33
CA MET A 56 -0.03 -5.88 7.11
C MET A 56 0.72 -4.98 8.10
N GLY A 57 1.60 -5.56 8.90
CA GLY A 57 2.19 -4.86 10.04
C GLY A 57 3.50 -4.13 9.72
N ALA A 58 4.17 -4.48 8.65
CA ALA A 58 5.48 -3.95 8.30
C ALA A 58 5.49 -3.34 6.89
N PRO A 59 6.35 -2.35 6.64
CA PRO A 59 6.47 -1.76 5.30
C PRO A 59 7.26 -2.64 4.33
N VAL A 60 8.01 -3.61 4.83
CA VAL A 60 8.78 -4.58 4.04
C VAL A 60 8.57 -5.97 4.65
N PRO A 61 8.20 -7.00 3.87
CA PRO A 61 7.95 -6.94 2.44
C PRO A 61 6.79 -6.00 2.08
N GLN A 62 6.89 -5.30 0.93
CA GLN A 62 5.86 -4.36 0.49
C GLN A 62 4.65 -5.14 -0.02
N ARG A 63 3.63 -5.23 0.82
CA ARG A 63 2.35 -5.89 0.53
C ARG A 63 1.22 -4.94 0.83
N GLY A 64 0.64 -4.39 -0.21
CA GLY A 64 -0.49 -3.47 -0.09
C GLY A 64 -1.81 -4.16 0.26
N ALA A 65 -2.76 -3.40 0.76
CA ALA A 65 -4.14 -3.85 0.84
C ALA A 65 -4.64 -4.35 -0.53
N LEU A 66 -4.20 -3.70 -1.61
CA LEU A 66 -4.29 -4.15 -2.98
C LEU A 66 -2.87 -4.36 -3.51
N SER A 67 -2.56 -5.55 -3.98
CA SER A 67 -1.21 -5.95 -4.40
C SER A 67 -1.18 -6.45 -5.84
N CYS A 68 -0.20 -5.97 -6.61
CA CYS A 68 0.11 -6.53 -7.92
C CYS A 68 1.08 -7.72 -7.84
N MET A 69 1.73 -7.91 -6.70
CA MET A 69 2.64 -9.02 -6.42
C MET A 69 3.58 -9.34 -7.59
N ARG A 70 4.44 -8.36 -7.95
CA ARG A 70 5.38 -8.45 -9.08
C ARG A 70 4.74 -8.58 -10.46
N GLY A 71 3.45 -8.29 -10.57
CA GLY A 71 2.77 -8.29 -11.87
C GLY A 71 3.13 -7.09 -12.74
N HIS A 72 2.76 -7.14 -14.00
CA HIS A 72 2.92 -6.03 -14.92
C HIS A 72 1.63 -5.75 -15.72
N HIS A 73 1.52 -4.56 -16.29
CA HIS A 73 0.35 -4.15 -17.08
C HIS A 73 -0.98 -4.26 -16.32
N TRP A 74 -0.95 -3.97 -15.03
CA TRP A 74 -2.19 -3.83 -14.26
C TRP A 74 -2.80 -2.45 -14.50
N ILE A 75 -4.11 -2.38 -14.44
CA ILE A 75 -4.86 -1.13 -14.39
C ILE A 75 -5.67 -1.12 -13.11
N ILE A 76 -5.37 -0.19 -12.21
CA ILE A 76 -6.10 0.03 -10.96
C ILE A 76 -6.81 1.37 -11.08
N GLU A 77 -8.13 1.33 -11.19
CA GLU A 77 -8.92 2.49 -11.58
C GLU A 77 -10.12 2.72 -10.66
N ASN A 78 -10.28 3.96 -10.20
CA ASN A 78 -11.43 4.37 -9.40
C ASN A 78 -11.65 3.49 -8.15
N CYS A 79 -10.57 3.02 -7.54
CA CYS A 79 -10.60 2.21 -6.33
C CYS A 79 -10.44 3.08 -5.09
N THR A 80 -10.96 2.61 -3.97
CA THR A 80 -10.73 3.21 -2.65
C THR A 80 -9.89 2.27 -1.80
N ILE A 81 -8.80 2.77 -1.24
CA ILE A 81 -8.00 2.10 -0.23
C ILE A 81 -8.16 2.86 1.07
N ASP A 82 -8.56 2.16 2.12
CA ASP A 82 -8.90 2.80 3.39
C ASP A 82 -8.38 1.98 4.58
N TRP A 83 -7.82 2.64 5.58
CA TRP A 83 -7.34 2.01 6.80
C TRP A 83 -6.45 0.77 6.59
N SER A 84 -5.52 0.84 5.65
CA SER A 84 -4.46 -0.16 5.59
C SER A 84 -3.42 0.10 6.66
N ASN A 85 -3.01 -0.94 7.38
CA ASN A 85 -2.09 -0.78 8.49
C ASN A 85 -0.66 -0.37 8.05
N ALA A 86 -0.20 -0.81 6.88
CA ALA A 86 1.11 -0.42 6.37
C ALA A 86 1.05 0.20 4.96
N VAL A 87 0.90 -0.60 3.91
CA VAL A 87 0.93 -0.16 2.51
C VAL A 87 -0.48 -0.19 1.91
N GLY A 88 -0.84 0.83 1.17
CA GLY A 88 -2.13 0.87 0.48
C GLY A 88 -2.15 0.01 -0.77
N ILE A 89 -1.33 0.35 -1.75
CA ILE A 89 -1.16 -0.39 -3.02
C ILE A 89 0.33 -0.69 -3.21
N ASP A 90 0.67 -1.94 -3.54
CA ASP A 90 2.01 -2.27 -4.02
C ASP A 90 1.98 -2.67 -5.51
N ILE A 91 2.99 -2.20 -6.24
CA ILE A 91 3.10 -2.36 -7.69
C ILE A 91 4.46 -2.89 -8.15
N GLY A 92 5.29 -3.32 -7.22
CA GLY A 92 6.66 -3.71 -7.49
C GLY A 92 7.04 -5.07 -6.92
N ASN A 93 8.33 -5.26 -6.76
CA ASN A 93 8.86 -6.36 -5.97
C ASN A 93 8.56 -6.12 -4.49
N GLU A 94 8.40 -7.18 -3.73
CA GLU A 94 8.05 -7.08 -2.30
C GLU A 94 9.24 -6.61 -1.45
N CYS A 95 10.45 -6.98 -1.84
CA CYS A 95 11.66 -6.64 -1.10
C CYS A 95 12.91 -6.69 -2.00
N TRP A 96 14.03 -6.23 -1.46
CA TRP A 96 15.32 -6.14 -2.15
C TRP A 96 15.95 -7.49 -2.48
N HIS A 97 15.61 -8.55 -1.77
CA HIS A 97 16.27 -9.85 -1.82
C HIS A 97 15.68 -10.83 -2.84
N HIS A 98 14.61 -10.46 -3.50
CA HIS A 98 14.04 -11.31 -4.53
C HIS A 98 14.65 -10.93 -5.87
N ASP A 99 15.44 -11.81 -6.42
CA ASP A 99 15.98 -11.64 -7.76
C ASP A 99 14.87 -11.55 -8.80
N ILE A 100 15.04 -10.62 -9.72
CA ILE A 100 14.17 -10.48 -10.88
C ILE A 100 14.95 -11.10 -12.04
N LEU A 101 14.40 -12.15 -12.62
CA LEU A 101 15.02 -12.79 -13.78
C LEU A 101 14.86 -11.91 -15.04
N PRO A 102 15.75 -12.00 -16.01
CA PRO A 102 15.73 -11.15 -17.21
C PRO A 102 14.45 -11.23 -18.04
N ASP A 103 13.68 -12.29 -17.91
CA ASP A 103 12.40 -12.50 -18.58
C ASP A 103 11.18 -12.08 -17.74
N GLN A 104 11.41 -11.62 -16.53
CA GLN A 104 10.36 -11.14 -15.63
C GLN A 104 10.24 -9.63 -15.70
N GLN A 105 9.08 -9.15 -16.07
CA GLN A 105 8.75 -7.73 -16.04
C GLN A 105 7.97 -7.39 -14.79
N ILE A 106 8.26 -6.23 -14.21
CA ILE A 106 7.50 -5.63 -13.12
C ILE A 106 7.20 -4.18 -13.51
N GLY A 107 5.95 -3.77 -13.42
CA GLY A 107 5.58 -2.41 -13.73
C GLY A 107 4.60 -2.28 -14.90
N TYR A 108 4.77 -1.25 -15.73
CA TYR A 108 3.78 -0.90 -16.77
C TYR A 108 2.36 -0.79 -16.21
N THR A 109 2.26 -0.52 -14.92
CA THR A 109 1.00 -0.46 -14.17
C THR A 109 0.44 0.94 -14.21
N ILE A 110 -0.86 1.04 -14.37
CA ILE A 110 -1.59 2.31 -14.34
C ILE A 110 -2.43 2.38 -13.06
N ILE A 111 -2.23 3.42 -12.26
CA ILE A 111 -3.06 3.72 -11.10
C ILE A 111 -3.71 5.07 -11.33
N ARG A 112 -5.02 5.12 -11.47
CA ARG A 112 -5.72 6.38 -11.77
C ARG A 112 -7.08 6.51 -11.11
N GLY A 113 -7.41 7.76 -10.75
CA GLY A 113 -8.71 8.10 -10.18
C GLY A 113 -8.99 7.42 -8.83
N CYS A 114 -7.95 6.94 -8.14
CA CYS A 114 -8.10 6.24 -6.88
C CYS A 114 -8.08 7.22 -5.69
N HIS A 115 -8.79 6.85 -4.64
CA HIS A 115 -8.73 7.52 -3.35
C HIS A 115 -8.03 6.61 -2.33
N ILE A 116 -6.81 6.96 -1.95
CA ILE A 116 -5.98 6.22 -0.99
C ILE A 116 -5.90 7.05 0.27
N LYS A 117 -6.46 6.54 1.37
CA LYS A 117 -6.58 7.32 2.60
C LYS A 117 -6.29 6.50 3.85
N ASP A 118 -5.82 7.22 4.87
CA ASP A 118 -5.57 6.67 6.21
C ASP A 118 -4.74 5.39 6.21
N VAL A 119 -3.62 5.42 5.49
CA VAL A 119 -2.67 4.32 5.34
C VAL A 119 -1.50 4.49 6.30
N GLY A 120 -1.15 3.43 7.01
CA GLY A 120 -0.22 3.47 8.14
C GLY A 120 1.18 3.92 7.80
N VAL A 121 1.70 3.54 6.64
CA VAL A 121 3.06 3.84 6.20
C VAL A 121 3.07 4.52 4.84
N CYS A 122 2.75 3.80 3.75
CA CYS A 122 2.89 4.30 2.39
C CYS A 122 1.62 4.08 1.57
N GLY A 123 1.17 5.12 0.89
CA GLY A 123 -0.02 5.02 0.04
C GLY A 123 0.18 4.08 -1.15
N ILE A 124 1.23 4.32 -1.94
CA ILE A 124 1.64 3.47 -3.07
C ILE A 124 3.12 3.17 -2.93
N ALA A 125 3.48 1.90 -2.93
CA ALA A 125 4.87 1.44 -2.82
C ALA A 125 5.27 0.57 -4.01
N GLY A 126 6.56 0.60 -4.38
CA GLY A 126 7.09 -0.26 -5.43
C GLY A 126 8.60 -0.29 -5.47
N LEU A 127 9.13 -1.51 -5.60
CA LEU A 127 10.54 -1.78 -5.84
C LEU A 127 10.66 -2.32 -7.28
N PHE A 128 11.55 -1.75 -8.08
CA PHE A 128 11.79 -2.18 -9.47
C PHE A 128 10.55 -2.09 -10.39
N ALA A 129 9.60 -1.22 -10.08
CA ALA A 129 8.43 -1.00 -10.93
C ALA A 129 8.79 -0.02 -12.05
N GLU A 130 8.81 -0.50 -13.30
CA GLU A 130 9.17 0.29 -14.46
C GLU A 130 7.95 0.84 -15.20
N HIS A 131 8.11 1.98 -15.86
CA HIS A 131 7.12 2.57 -16.77
C HIS A 131 5.70 2.65 -16.18
N VAL A 132 5.60 2.99 -14.89
CA VAL A 132 4.28 3.12 -14.25
C VAL A 132 3.66 4.48 -14.54
N LEU A 133 2.35 4.52 -14.65
CA LEU A 133 1.57 5.75 -14.74
C LEU A 133 0.71 5.90 -13.48
N ILE A 134 0.99 6.92 -12.68
CA ILE A 134 0.21 7.23 -11.48
C ILE A 134 -0.39 8.63 -11.66
N GLU A 135 -1.70 8.68 -11.91
CA GLU A 135 -2.36 9.93 -12.28
C GLU A 135 -3.75 10.12 -11.65
N ASP A 136 -4.12 11.38 -11.45
CA ASP A 136 -5.47 11.77 -11.01
C ASP A 136 -5.92 11.11 -9.69
N ASN A 137 -4.98 10.76 -8.79
CA ASN A 137 -5.30 10.13 -7.52
C ASN A 137 -5.37 11.17 -6.40
N LEU A 138 -6.21 10.90 -5.40
CA LEU A 138 -6.19 11.58 -4.11
C LEU A 138 -5.54 10.65 -3.08
N ILE A 139 -4.42 11.08 -2.51
CA ILE A 139 -3.65 10.34 -1.52
C ILE A 139 -3.58 11.17 -0.25
N GLU A 140 -4.18 10.69 0.84
CA GLU A 140 -4.26 11.47 2.07
C GLU A 140 -4.19 10.64 3.34
N GLY A 141 -3.68 11.23 4.43
CA GLY A 141 -3.60 10.55 5.72
C GLY A 141 -2.59 9.41 5.78
N THR A 142 -1.55 9.43 4.93
CA THR A 142 -0.52 8.40 4.92
C THR A 142 0.52 8.61 6.02
N GLY A 143 1.15 7.52 6.49
CA GLY A 143 2.21 7.59 7.50
C GLY A 143 1.70 7.80 8.93
N TRP A 144 0.43 7.52 9.23
CA TRP A 144 -0.15 7.77 10.56
C TRP A 144 0.48 6.92 11.67
N GLN A 145 1.11 5.79 11.37
CA GLN A 145 1.88 5.02 12.34
C GLN A 145 3.10 5.78 12.87
N LYS A 146 3.48 6.89 12.22
CA LYS A 146 4.62 7.73 12.62
C LYS A 146 5.93 6.95 12.74
N MET A 147 6.14 6.01 11.84
CA MET A 147 7.42 5.32 11.71
C MET A 147 8.54 6.32 11.42
N GLU A 148 9.77 5.90 11.63
CA GLU A 148 10.92 6.75 11.31
C GLU A 148 10.92 7.14 9.83
N LEU A 149 11.38 8.35 9.53
CA LEU A 149 11.39 8.91 8.17
C LEU A 149 12.10 8.02 7.15
N SER A 150 13.06 7.22 7.58
CA SER A 150 13.81 6.30 6.72
C SER A 150 13.10 4.99 6.40
N TRP A 151 11.93 4.73 6.99
CA TRP A 151 11.24 3.46 6.89
C TRP A 151 10.02 3.52 5.96
N GLU A 152 10.26 3.69 4.66
CA GLU A 152 9.26 3.51 3.61
C GLU A 152 8.01 4.41 3.69
N ALA A 153 7.99 5.38 4.62
CA ALA A 153 6.82 6.23 4.80
C ALA A 153 6.73 7.31 3.71
N ALA A 154 5.61 7.34 2.99
CA ALA A 154 5.35 8.34 1.95
C ALA A 154 3.88 8.38 1.51
N GLY A 155 3.52 9.36 0.70
CA GLY A 155 2.34 9.27 -0.14
C GLY A 155 2.54 8.22 -1.24
N ILE A 156 3.61 8.39 -2.02
CA ILE A 156 4.11 7.43 -3.01
C ILE A 156 5.60 7.24 -2.77
N LYS A 157 6.07 6.00 -2.69
CA LYS A 157 7.50 5.70 -2.62
C LYS A 157 7.91 4.61 -3.59
N LEU A 158 8.81 4.93 -4.51
CA LEU A 158 9.37 3.98 -5.45
C LEU A 158 10.90 3.92 -5.34
N HIS A 159 11.40 2.71 -5.50
CA HIS A 159 12.84 2.43 -5.62
C HIS A 159 13.11 1.77 -6.97
N ASN A 160 14.24 2.11 -7.57
CA ASN A 160 14.68 1.53 -8.84
C ASN A 160 13.58 1.54 -9.91
N SER A 161 12.82 2.62 -9.98
CA SER A 161 11.79 2.83 -11.00
C SER A 161 12.39 3.58 -12.19
N VAL A 162 12.06 3.14 -13.38
CA VAL A 162 12.58 3.73 -14.62
C VAL A 162 11.42 4.12 -15.54
N GLY A 163 11.49 5.30 -16.13
CA GLY A 163 10.54 5.74 -17.15
C GLY A 163 9.10 5.92 -16.67
N SER A 164 8.90 6.23 -15.42
CA SER A 164 7.58 6.37 -14.82
C SER A 164 7.05 7.80 -14.88
N LEU A 165 5.73 7.94 -14.86
CA LEU A 165 5.07 9.24 -14.94
C LEU A 165 4.09 9.44 -13.80
N PHE A 166 4.28 10.54 -13.07
CA PHE A 166 3.41 10.97 -11.97
C PHE A 166 2.78 12.31 -12.36
N ARG A 167 1.47 12.37 -12.45
CA ARG A 167 0.81 13.61 -12.80
C ARG A 167 -0.57 13.79 -12.20
N ARG A 168 -0.92 15.03 -11.89
CA ARG A 168 -2.23 15.42 -11.38
C ARG A 168 -2.68 14.67 -10.12
N ASN A 169 -1.73 14.18 -9.32
CA ASN A 169 -2.04 13.58 -8.03
C ASN A 169 -2.16 14.68 -6.96
N ILE A 170 -3.08 14.50 -6.05
CA ILE A 170 -3.29 15.41 -4.92
C ILE A 170 -2.87 14.68 -3.64
N PHE A 171 -1.96 15.29 -2.89
CA PHE A 171 -1.49 14.78 -1.62
C PHE A 171 -1.98 15.65 -0.47
N LYS A 172 -2.43 15.02 0.60
CA LYS A 172 -2.85 15.70 1.83
C LYS A 172 -2.43 14.91 3.06
N ARG A 173 -1.94 15.61 4.07
CA ARG A 173 -1.64 15.01 5.39
C ARG A 173 -0.76 13.76 5.32
N THR A 174 0.36 13.84 4.66
CA THR A 174 1.42 12.83 4.78
C THR A 174 2.19 13.12 6.08
N TYR A 175 2.17 12.18 7.01
CA TYR A 175 2.74 12.36 8.34
C TYR A 175 4.20 11.94 8.37
N ARG A 176 5.10 12.86 8.78
CA ARG A 176 6.54 12.65 8.94
C ARG A 176 7.24 12.03 7.74
N ALA A 177 6.78 12.32 6.53
CA ALA A 177 7.30 11.74 5.31
C ALA A 177 7.03 12.65 4.11
N ASP A 178 7.62 12.33 2.98
CA ASP A 178 7.41 13.04 1.72
C ASP A 178 6.11 12.61 1.03
N HIS A 179 5.55 13.51 0.26
CA HIS A 179 4.39 13.17 -0.56
C HIS A 179 4.76 12.22 -1.69
N LEU A 180 5.86 12.53 -2.37
CA LEU A 180 6.45 11.68 -3.40
C LEU A 180 7.93 11.50 -3.07
N TRP A 181 8.34 10.27 -2.87
CA TRP A 181 9.71 9.90 -2.59
C TRP A 181 10.22 8.92 -3.64
N LEU A 182 11.05 9.39 -4.52
CA LEU A 182 11.81 8.56 -5.45
C LEU A 182 13.18 8.27 -4.79
N ASP A 183 13.32 7.10 -4.20
CA ASP A 183 14.53 6.68 -3.52
C ASP A 183 15.58 6.15 -4.52
N CYS A 184 16.60 5.46 -4.09
CA CYS A 184 17.72 5.05 -4.93
C CYS A 184 17.34 4.39 -6.27
N GLY A 185 18.20 4.54 -7.28
CA GLY A 185 18.10 3.83 -8.56
C GLY A 185 16.96 4.27 -9.49
N ASN A 186 16.37 5.42 -9.26
CA ASN A 186 15.32 5.96 -10.14
C ASN A 186 15.91 6.70 -11.33
N GLU A 187 15.38 6.44 -12.54
CA GLU A 187 15.85 7.04 -13.78
C GLU A 187 14.69 7.47 -14.68
N ASN A 188 14.81 8.64 -15.30
CA ASN A 188 13.87 9.16 -16.30
C ASN A 188 12.39 9.16 -15.86
N ASN A 189 12.12 9.44 -14.59
CA ASN A 189 10.79 9.53 -14.03
C ASN A 189 10.25 10.97 -14.05
#